data_0136d54c025b2d3f95ec8833060435ab
#
_entry.id   0136d54c025b2d3f95ec8833060435ab
#
_cell.length_a   1.000
_cell.length_b   1.000
_cell.length_c   1.000
_cell.angle_alpha   90.00
_cell.angle_beta   90.00
_cell.angle_gamma   90.00
#
_symmetry.space_group_name_H-M   'P 1'
#
loop_
_entity.id
_entity.type
_entity.pdbx_description
1 polymer ?
#
loop_
_entity_poly.entity_id
_entity_poly.type
_entity_poly.pdbx_seq_one_letter_code
_entity_poly.pdbx_strand_id
1 'polypeptide(L)'
;YVLLAIQIEKNLLLHKRLNMKILGIGNAIVDVICKVNDDFIIQNNLTKSTMKLFFDENEFKKLISNLKIEKTVSGGSVANSIVGISQLGDKAGFIGKVSDDEFGSKYEEGLKKENVEYFYSKKKEKLPTGTCLILVTPDSERTMCTFLGTAGKINENDINSDAIKKSEIIFLEGYLWDEGEP
;
A
#
# COMPACT_ATOMS: atom_id res chain seq x y z
N TYR A 1 2.62 -11.21 48.01
CA TYR A 1 2.36 -9.93 47.31
C TYR A 1 3.41 -9.64 46.24
N VAL A 2 4.72 -9.82 46.48
CA VAL A 2 5.80 -9.56 45.49
C VAL A 2 5.66 -10.47 44.25
N LEU A 3 5.41 -11.77 44.45
CA LEU A 3 5.22 -12.72 43.34
C LEU A 3 3.98 -12.39 42.47
N LEU A 4 2.92 -11.88 43.08
CA LEU A 4 1.71 -11.45 42.38
C LEU A 4 1.98 -10.19 41.55
N ALA A 5 2.74 -9.23 42.09
CA ALA A 5 3.14 -8.01 41.37
C ALA A 5 4.03 -8.34 40.15
N ILE A 6 5.02 -9.24 40.33
CA ILE A 6 5.89 -9.70 39.22
C ILE A 6 5.07 -10.42 38.11
N GLN A 7 4.05 -11.21 38.50
CA GLN A 7 3.19 -11.91 37.54
C GLN A 7 2.28 -10.93 36.80
N ILE A 8 1.77 -9.89 37.47
CA ILE A 8 0.96 -8.83 36.86
C ILE A 8 1.83 -8.02 35.88
N GLU A 9 3.04 -7.62 36.27
CA GLU A 9 3.98 -6.92 35.38
C GLU A 9 4.35 -7.77 34.16
N LYS A 10 4.66 -9.06 34.33
CA LYS A 10 4.94 -9.97 33.23
C LYS A 10 3.74 -10.13 32.31
N ASN A 11 2.53 -10.23 32.85
CA ASN A 11 1.31 -10.31 32.02
C ASN A 11 1.02 -9.00 31.32
N LEU A 12 1.27 -7.85 31.95
CA LEU A 12 1.13 -6.52 31.33
C LEU A 12 2.15 -6.29 30.21
N LEU A 13 3.42 -6.70 30.42
CA LEU A 13 4.47 -6.66 29.41
C LEU A 13 4.20 -7.63 28.27
N LEU A 14 3.66 -8.83 28.58
CA LEU A 14 3.26 -9.80 27.57
C LEU A 14 2.05 -9.29 26.75
N HIS A 15 1.10 -8.66 27.41
CA HIS A 15 -0.07 -8.04 26.75
C HIS A 15 0.36 -6.87 25.82
N LYS A 16 1.27 -6.01 26.29
CA LYS A 16 1.88 -4.95 25.45
C LYS A 16 2.67 -5.53 24.27
N ARG A 17 3.33 -6.68 24.43
CA ARG A 17 4.04 -7.37 23.33
C ARG A 17 3.11 -8.06 22.34
N LEU A 18 1.86 -8.36 22.72
CA LEU A 18 0.88 -9.02 21.84
C LEU A 18 0.03 -8.01 21.04
N ASN A 19 -0.07 -6.77 21.53
CA ASN A 19 -0.82 -5.73 20.84
C ASN A 19 -0.05 -5.18 19.63
N MET A 20 -0.76 -4.91 18.56
CA MET A 20 -0.23 -4.20 17.39
C MET A 20 0.04 -2.75 17.78
N LYS A 21 1.26 -2.25 17.51
CA LYS A 21 1.64 -0.88 17.84
C LYS A 21 0.90 0.13 16.97
N ILE A 22 0.88 -0.12 15.67
CA ILE A 22 0.29 0.79 14.69
C ILE A 22 -0.44 0.02 13.61
N LEU A 23 -1.60 0.52 13.22
CA LEU A 23 -2.37 0.08 12.08
C LEU A 23 -2.48 1.22 11.08
N GLY A 24 -2.00 1.02 9.87
CA GLY A 24 -2.20 1.93 8.75
C GLY A 24 -3.43 1.56 7.94
N ILE A 25 -4.16 2.56 7.47
CA ILE A 25 -5.25 2.38 6.50
C ILE A 25 -4.98 3.31 5.33
N GLY A 26 -4.89 2.78 4.11
CA GLY A 26 -4.53 3.57 2.95
C GLY A 26 -4.67 2.81 1.63
N ASN A 27 -4.32 3.49 0.55
CA ASN A 27 -4.35 2.91 -0.79
C ASN A 27 -3.27 1.82 -0.94
N ALA A 28 -3.71 0.59 -1.24
CA ALA A 28 -2.84 -0.54 -1.53
C ALA A 28 -2.42 -0.50 -3.01
N ILE A 29 -1.22 -0.02 -3.29
CA ILE A 29 -0.72 0.24 -4.63
C ILE A 29 0.54 -0.56 -4.90
N VAL A 30 0.61 -1.21 -6.06
CA VAL A 30 1.85 -1.84 -6.54
C VAL A 30 2.64 -0.83 -7.37
N ASP A 31 3.85 -0.53 -6.93
CA ASP A 31 4.79 0.28 -7.68
C ASP A 31 5.47 -0.57 -8.76
N VAL A 32 5.32 -0.16 -10.01
CA VAL A 32 5.90 -0.80 -11.20
C VAL A 32 6.96 0.12 -11.78
N ILE A 33 8.22 -0.26 -11.60
CA ILE A 33 9.38 0.55 -12.02
C ILE A 33 9.76 0.19 -13.44
N CYS A 34 9.80 1.20 -14.30
CA CYS A 34 10.16 1.09 -15.71
C CYS A 34 11.20 2.15 -16.08
N LYS A 35 12.21 1.77 -16.87
CA LYS A 35 13.15 2.73 -17.47
C LYS A 35 12.59 3.20 -18.80
N VAL A 36 12.58 4.51 -19.02
CA VAL A 36 12.11 5.14 -20.25
C VAL A 36 13.08 6.26 -20.67
N ASN A 37 13.01 6.68 -21.94
CA ASN A 37 13.66 7.90 -22.40
C ASN A 37 12.71 9.09 -22.30
N ASP A 38 13.24 10.30 -22.48
CA ASP A 38 12.45 11.53 -22.43
C ASP A 38 11.39 11.58 -23.55
N ASP A 39 11.67 10.99 -24.73
CA ASP A 39 10.70 10.92 -25.82
C ASP A 39 9.43 10.14 -25.44
N PHE A 40 9.56 9.09 -24.63
CA PHE A 40 8.40 8.35 -24.13
C PHE A 40 7.48 9.23 -23.28
N ILE A 41 8.05 10.09 -22.43
CA ILE A 41 7.31 11.04 -21.59
C ILE A 41 6.52 12.01 -22.50
N ILE A 42 7.18 12.59 -23.51
CA ILE A 42 6.59 13.54 -24.43
C ILE A 42 5.49 12.89 -25.28
N GLN A 43 5.75 11.73 -25.88
CA GLN A 43 4.80 11.02 -26.77
C GLN A 43 3.53 10.58 -26.05
N ASN A 44 3.59 10.36 -24.72
CA ASN A 44 2.43 9.98 -23.93
C ASN A 44 1.77 11.18 -23.21
N ASN A 45 2.12 12.42 -23.60
CA ASN A 45 1.59 13.66 -23.00
C ASN A 45 1.69 13.66 -21.46
N LEU A 46 2.84 13.23 -20.94
CA LEU A 46 3.15 13.26 -19.54
C LEU A 46 4.04 14.46 -19.21
N THR A 47 3.91 14.97 -17.99
CA THR A 47 4.80 16.02 -17.48
C THR A 47 5.88 15.35 -16.64
N LYS A 48 7.14 15.50 -17.05
CA LYS A 48 8.29 14.90 -16.36
C LYS A 48 8.33 15.35 -14.90
N SER A 49 8.77 14.45 -14.02
CA SER A 49 8.95 14.69 -12.57
C SER A 49 7.66 15.07 -11.83
N THR A 50 6.50 14.68 -12.38
CA THR A 50 5.21 14.89 -11.74
C THR A 50 4.45 13.58 -11.53
N MET A 51 3.30 13.67 -10.85
CA MET A 51 2.35 12.57 -10.72
C MET A 51 1.10 12.90 -11.53
N LYS A 52 0.66 11.93 -12.35
CA LYS A 52 -0.62 11.95 -13.06
C LYS A 52 -1.49 10.82 -12.55
N LEU A 53 -2.72 11.16 -12.15
CA LEU A 53 -3.75 10.18 -11.81
C LEU A 53 -4.52 9.80 -13.09
N PHE A 54 -4.72 8.49 -13.28
CA PHE A 54 -5.50 7.92 -14.38
C PHE A 54 -6.83 7.43 -13.84
N PHE A 55 -7.92 7.80 -14.51
CA PHE A 55 -9.28 7.37 -14.17
C PHE A 55 -9.83 6.34 -15.16
N ASP A 56 -9.26 6.24 -16.36
CA ASP A 56 -9.63 5.25 -17.38
C ASP A 56 -8.65 4.08 -17.36
N GLU A 57 -9.18 2.89 -17.08
CA GLU A 57 -8.41 1.64 -17.04
C GLU A 57 -7.75 1.31 -18.38
N ASN A 58 -8.44 1.60 -19.51
CA ASN A 58 -7.93 1.27 -20.85
C ASN A 58 -6.78 2.20 -21.23
N GLU A 59 -6.87 3.51 -20.89
CA GLU A 59 -5.76 4.45 -21.07
C GLU A 59 -4.53 3.98 -20.30
N PHE A 60 -4.71 3.58 -19.02
CA PHE A 60 -3.63 3.07 -18.19
C PHE A 60 -3.04 1.76 -18.73
N LYS A 61 -3.88 0.79 -19.13
CA LYS A 61 -3.45 -0.47 -19.73
C LYS A 61 -2.65 -0.26 -21.03
N LYS A 62 -3.06 0.70 -21.86
CA LYS A 62 -2.33 1.05 -23.07
C LYS A 62 -0.94 1.60 -22.75
N LEU A 63 -0.82 2.41 -21.71
CA LEU A 63 0.47 2.95 -21.26
C LEU A 63 1.41 1.82 -20.79
N ILE A 64 0.94 0.94 -19.90
CA ILE A 64 1.76 -0.14 -19.33
C ILE A 64 2.15 -1.20 -20.37
N SER A 65 1.30 -1.48 -21.37
CA SER A 65 1.57 -2.51 -22.38
C SER A 65 2.79 -2.22 -23.24
N ASN A 66 3.23 -0.96 -23.31
CA ASN A 66 4.39 -0.52 -24.07
C ASN A 66 5.68 -0.44 -23.23
N LEU A 67 5.64 -0.92 -21.97
CA LEU A 67 6.73 -0.76 -21.04
C LEU A 67 7.37 -2.11 -20.69
N LYS A 68 8.70 -2.10 -20.59
CA LYS A 68 9.44 -3.21 -19.98
C LYS A 68 9.49 -2.97 -18.47
N ILE A 69 8.86 -3.86 -17.72
CA ILE A 69 8.88 -3.82 -16.26
C ILE A 69 10.24 -4.30 -15.76
N GLU A 70 10.94 -3.44 -15.01
CA GLU A 70 12.21 -3.79 -14.36
C GLU A 70 11.99 -4.39 -12.97
N LYS A 71 11.04 -3.86 -12.21
CA LYS A 71 10.75 -4.29 -10.84
C LYS A 71 9.31 -3.96 -10.45
N THR A 72 8.72 -4.80 -9.59
CA THR A 72 7.46 -4.54 -8.89
C THR A 72 7.68 -4.58 -7.39
N VAL A 73 7.08 -3.64 -6.65
CA VAL A 73 7.22 -3.52 -5.19
C VAL A 73 5.85 -3.17 -4.60
N SER A 74 5.53 -3.71 -3.43
CA SER A 74 4.38 -3.21 -2.66
C SER A 74 4.66 -1.77 -2.26
N GLY A 75 3.75 -0.86 -2.57
CA GLY A 75 3.86 0.57 -2.36
C GLY A 75 2.62 1.15 -1.70
N GLY A 76 2.41 2.44 -1.89
CA GLY A 76 1.41 3.24 -1.18
C GLY A 76 2.04 3.95 0.02
N SER A 77 1.71 5.24 0.23
CA SER A 77 2.41 6.08 1.20
C SER A 77 2.24 5.60 2.64
N VAL A 78 1.00 5.23 3.04
CA VAL A 78 0.75 4.63 4.35
C VAL A 78 1.48 3.31 4.49
N ALA A 79 1.36 2.40 3.50
CA ALA A 79 2.00 1.10 3.56
C ALA A 79 3.52 1.20 3.71
N ASN A 80 4.17 2.12 2.98
CA ASN A 80 5.60 2.37 3.10
C ASN A 80 6.00 2.84 4.50
N SER A 81 5.19 3.70 5.14
CA SER A 81 5.38 4.14 6.52
C SER A 81 5.25 2.98 7.50
N ILE A 82 4.25 2.12 7.31
CA ILE A 82 4.01 0.92 8.13
C ILE A 82 5.16 -0.09 7.99
N VAL A 83 5.65 -0.31 6.77
CA VAL A 83 6.82 -1.14 6.50
C VAL A 83 8.05 -0.58 7.25
N GLY A 84 8.29 0.73 7.16
CA GLY A 84 9.38 1.37 7.89
C GLY A 84 9.32 1.13 9.40
N ILE A 85 8.14 1.23 10.00
CA ILE A 85 7.93 0.95 11.44
C ILE A 85 8.18 -0.51 11.76
N SER A 86 7.72 -1.44 10.92
CA SER A 86 8.00 -2.88 11.08
C SER A 86 9.51 -3.16 11.04
N GLN A 87 10.23 -2.55 10.09
CA GLN A 87 11.69 -2.68 9.98
C GLN A 87 12.44 -2.11 11.20
N LEU A 88 11.86 -1.14 11.91
CA LEU A 88 12.38 -0.62 13.19
C LEU A 88 12.08 -1.55 14.39
N GLY A 89 11.34 -2.65 14.17
CA GLY A 89 11.11 -3.69 15.17
C GLY A 89 9.77 -3.62 15.90
N ASP A 90 8.89 -2.70 15.55
CA ASP A 90 7.54 -2.63 16.11
C ASP A 90 6.56 -3.52 15.35
N LYS A 91 5.51 -3.98 16.02
CA LYS A 91 4.41 -4.70 15.39
C LYS A 91 3.51 -3.72 14.64
N ALA A 92 3.40 -3.92 13.34
CA ALA A 92 2.66 -3.05 12.45
C ALA A 92 1.68 -3.82 11.58
N GLY A 93 0.53 -3.23 11.30
CA GLY A 93 -0.49 -3.80 10.44
C GLY A 93 -0.99 -2.81 9.40
N PHE A 94 -1.60 -3.34 8.34
CA PHE A 94 -2.11 -2.53 7.25
C PHE A 94 -3.48 -3.04 6.78
N ILE A 95 -4.37 -2.10 6.52
CA ILE A 95 -5.64 -2.31 5.81
C ILE A 95 -5.57 -1.52 4.51
N GLY A 96 -5.80 -2.19 3.40
CA GLY A 96 -5.90 -1.58 2.09
C GLY A 96 -6.41 -2.60 1.09
N LYS A 97 -7.19 -2.16 0.12
CA LYS A 97 -7.94 -3.04 -0.78
C LYS A 97 -7.14 -3.39 -2.02
N VAL A 98 -7.03 -4.69 -2.30
CA VAL A 98 -6.47 -5.23 -3.55
C VAL A 98 -7.44 -6.21 -4.20
N SER A 99 -7.32 -6.43 -5.50
CA SER A 99 -8.07 -7.47 -6.21
C SER A 99 -7.38 -8.83 -6.10
N ASP A 100 -8.12 -9.91 -6.34
CA ASP A 100 -7.56 -11.25 -6.51
C ASP A 100 -6.97 -11.39 -7.93
N ASP A 101 -5.84 -10.73 -8.12
CA ASP A 101 -5.03 -10.71 -9.34
C ASP A 101 -3.54 -10.89 -9.02
N GLU A 102 -2.71 -10.89 -10.05
CA GLU A 102 -1.25 -11.07 -9.90
C GLU A 102 -0.62 -9.98 -9.03
N PHE A 103 -1.04 -8.70 -9.21
CA PHE A 103 -0.50 -7.60 -8.42
C PHE A 103 -1.01 -7.63 -6.97
N GLY A 104 -2.26 -8.03 -6.73
CA GLY A 104 -2.77 -8.24 -5.39
C GLY A 104 -2.00 -9.32 -4.63
N SER A 105 -1.66 -10.42 -5.28
CA SER A 105 -0.82 -11.47 -4.69
C SER A 105 0.59 -10.98 -4.37
N LYS A 106 1.23 -10.26 -5.30
CA LYS A 106 2.54 -9.63 -5.06
C LYS A 106 2.52 -8.62 -3.92
N TYR A 107 1.41 -7.87 -3.79
CA TYR A 107 1.21 -6.91 -2.71
C TYR A 107 1.22 -7.59 -1.34
N GLU A 108 0.38 -8.62 -1.16
CA GLU A 108 0.31 -9.40 0.09
C GLU A 108 1.66 -10.04 0.45
N GLU A 109 2.32 -10.66 -0.54
CA GLU A 109 3.65 -11.27 -0.34
C GLU A 109 4.70 -10.23 0.07
N GLY A 110 4.64 -9.04 -0.52
CA GLY A 110 5.54 -7.93 -0.19
C GLY A 110 5.40 -7.49 1.27
N LEU A 111 4.18 -7.23 1.73
CA LEU A 111 3.93 -6.87 3.13
C LEU A 111 4.34 -7.99 4.10
N LYS A 112 4.04 -9.24 3.76
CA LYS A 112 4.42 -10.40 4.57
C LYS A 112 5.95 -10.53 4.73
N LYS A 113 6.73 -10.28 3.68
CA LYS A 113 8.21 -10.27 3.75
C LYS A 113 8.75 -9.23 4.71
N GLU A 114 8.05 -8.12 4.84
CA GLU A 114 8.39 -7.02 5.74
C GLU A 114 7.77 -7.17 7.14
N ASN A 115 7.21 -8.35 7.47
CA ASN A 115 6.54 -8.66 8.75
C ASN A 115 5.38 -7.72 9.09
N VAL A 116 4.69 -7.16 8.11
CA VAL A 116 3.48 -6.37 8.29
C VAL A 116 2.27 -7.29 8.25
N GLU A 117 1.40 -7.23 9.27
CA GLU A 117 0.14 -7.95 9.28
C GLU A 117 -0.85 -7.27 8.31
N TYR A 118 -1.38 -8.05 7.36
CA TYR A 118 -2.31 -7.53 6.36
C TYR A 118 -3.74 -7.97 6.69
N PHE A 119 -4.65 -7.02 6.86
CA PHE A 119 -6.01 -7.26 7.36
C PHE A 119 -7.10 -7.09 6.30
N TYR A 120 -6.81 -7.36 5.07
CA TYR A 120 -7.79 -7.42 3.99
C TYR A 120 -7.76 -8.79 3.33
N SER A 121 -8.94 -9.41 3.20
CA SER A 121 -9.08 -10.67 2.48
C SER A 121 -9.38 -10.38 1.02
N LYS A 122 -8.40 -10.57 0.14
CA LYS A 122 -8.58 -10.29 -1.28
C LYS A 122 -9.68 -11.16 -1.89
N LYS A 123 -10.43 -10.55 -2.79
CA LYS A 123 -11.52 -11.15 -3.55
C LYS A 123 -11.48 -10.61 -4.97
N LYS A 124 -12.17 -11.28 -5.90
CA LYS A 124 -12.29 -10.78 -7.27
C LYS A 124 -13.10 -9.49 -7.27
N GLU A 125 -12.45 -8.39 -7.59
CA GLU A 125 -13.05 -7.06 -7.68
C GLU A 125 -13.38 -6.71 -9.14
N LYS A 126 -14.19 -5.64 -9.34
CA LYS A 126 -14.50 -5.14 -10.69
C LYS A 126 -13.30 -4.46 -11.34
N LEU A 127 -12.47 -3.79 -10.54
CA LEU A 127 -11.27 -3.11 -10.97
C LEU A 127 -10.03 -3.92 -10.55
N PRO A 128 -8.91 -3.82 -11.28
CA PRO A 128 -7.66 -4.44 -10.90
C PRO A 128 -7.06 -3.78 -9.66
N THR A 129 -6.06 -4.43 -9.09
CA THR A 129 -5.23 -3.87 -8.00
C THR A 129 -4.63 -2.53 -8.41
N GLY A 130 -4.63 -1.57 -7.50
CA GLY A 130 -4.05 -0.25 -7.69
C GLY A 130 -2.58 -0.33 -8.09
N THR A 131 -2.19 0.45 -9.08
CA THR A 131 -0.85 0.39 -9.67
C THR A 131 -0.31 1.79 -9.92
N CYS A 132 0.94 2.02 -9.57
CA CYS A 132 1.69 3.22 -9.91
C CYS A 132 2.85 2.85 -10.84
N LEU A 133 2.83 3.34 -12.08
CA LEU A 133 3.99 3.26 -12.97
C LEU A 133 4.98 4.35 -12.55
N ILE A 134 6.18 3.93 -12.19
CA ILE A 134 7.30 4.82 -11.89
C ILE A 134 8.23 4.81 -13.10
N LEU A 135 8.10 5.81 -13.94
CA LEU A 135 8.87 5.99 -15.16
C LEU A 135 10.17 6.74 -14.81
N VAL A 136 11.29 6.04 -14.93
CA VAL A 136 12.62 6.58 -14.59
C VAL A 136 13.37 6.95 -15.86
N THR A 137 13.66 8.23 -16.06
CA THR A 137 14.45 8.76 -17.18
C THR A 137 15.96 8.68 -16.90
N PRO A 138 16.85 8.83 -17.93
CA PRO A 138 18.29 8.66 -17.77
C PRO A 138 18.96 9.58 -16.77
N ASP A 139 18.36 10.74 -16.49
CA ASP A 139 18.78 11.70 -15.46
C ASP A 139 18.29 11.33 -14.04
N SER A 140 17.70 10.12 -13.88
CA SER A 140 17.15 9.61 -12.64
C SER A 140 15.89 10.32 -12.12
N GLU A 141 15.27 11.17 -12.93
CA GLU A 141 13.98 11.76 -12.62
C GLU A 141 12.86 10.71 -12.70
N ARG A 142 11.84 10.88 -11.85
CA ARG A 142 10.70 9.96 -11.73
C ARG A 142 9.42 10.66 -12.13
N THR A 143 8.73 10.09 -13.11
CA THR A 143 7.36 10.49 -13.45
C THR A 143 6.42 9.37 -13.04
N MET A 144 5.42 9.69 -12.21
CA MET A 144 4.50 8.72 -11.65
C MET A 144 3.16 8.77 -12.38
N CYS A 145 2.68 7.60 -12.80
CA CYS A 145 1.37 7.44 -13.42
C CYS A 145 0.57 6.46 -12.59
N THR A 146 -0.42 6.95 -11.84
CA THR A 146 -1.17 6.16 -10.86
C THR A 146 -2.58 5.87 -11.35
N PHE A 147 -2.96 4.61 -11.31
CA PHE A 147 -4.34 4.14 -11.42
C PHE A 147 -4.72 3.48 -10.10
N LEU A 148 -5.63 4.10 -9.35
CA LEU A 148 -6.00 3.62 -8.01
C LEU A 148 -6.72 2.27 -8.05
N GLY A 149 -7.42 1.98 -9.14
CA GLY A 149 -8.12 0.71 -9.29
C GLY A 149 -9.05 0.41 -8.11
N THR A 150 -8.95 -0.80 -7.59
CA THR A 150 -9.77 -1.22 -6.44
C THR A 150 -9.34 -0.56 -5.12
N ALA A 151 -8.08 -0.08 -5.01
CA ALA A 151 -7.62 0.59 -3.79
C ALA A 151 -8.44 1.83 -3.45
N GLY A 152 -8.79 2.65 -4.46
CA GLY A 152 -9.66 3.82 -4.30
C GLY A 152 -11.14 3.49 -4.04
N LYS A 153 -11.51 2.21 -3.90
CA LYS A 153 -12.89 1.74 -3.64
C LYS A 153 -13.01 1.03 -2.29
N ILE A 154 -12.09 1.30 -1.38
CA ILE A 154 -12.20 0.85 0.01
C ILE A 154 -13.44 1.48 0.66
N ASN A 155 -14.13 0.71 1.49
CA ASN A 155 -15.33 1.17 2.20
C ASN A 155 -15.43 0.50 3.57
N GLU A 156 -16.46 0.86 4.35
CA GLU A 156 -16.66 0.36 5.72
C GLU A 156 -16.65 -1.18 5.85
N ASN A 157 -17.15 -1.90 4.83
CA ASN A 157 -17.20 -3.36 4.84
C ASN A 157 -15.82 -4.01 4.64
N ASP A 158 -14.84 -3.25 4.17
CA ASP A 158 -13.47 -3.69 3.97
C ASP A 158 -12.61 -3.47 5.23
N ILE A 159 -13.17 -2.77 6.24
CA ILE A 159 -12.45 -2.41 7.47
C ILE A 159 -12.54 -3.51 8.53
N ASN A 160 -11.39 -3.98 8.98
CA ASN A 160 -11.28 -4.95 10.06
C ASN A 160 -11.36 -4.25 11.43
N SER A 161 -12.56 -4.21 12.02
CA SER A 161 -12.81 -3.56 13.33
C SER A 161 -12.00 -4.17 14.47
N ASP A 162 -11.67 -5.46 14.41
CA ASP A 162 -10.89 -6.11 15.48
C ASP A 162 -9.42 -5.72 15.38
N ALA A 163 -8.89 -5.51 14.17
CA ALA A 163 -7.55 -4.96 13.99
C ALA A 163 -7.45 -3.53 14.56
N ILE A 164 -8.47 -2.70 14.31
CA ILE A 164 -8.55 -1.35 14.88
C ILE A 164 -8.52 -1.40 16.42
N LYS A 165 -9.37 -2.24 17.05
CA LYS A 165 -9.45 -2.35 18.52
C LYS A 165 -8.17 -2.86 19.16
N LYS A 166 -7.37 -3.63 18.44
CA LYS A 166 -6.09 -4.21 18.91
C LYS A 166 -4.89 -3.30 18.70
N SER A 167 -5.03 -2.21 17.96
CA SER A 167 -3.95 -1.28 17.69
C SER A 167 -3.91 -0.13 18.69
N GLU A 168 -2.70 0.34 19.02
CA GLU A 168 -2.50 1.50 19.90
C GLU A 168 -2.63 2.81 19.13
N ILE A 169 -2.24 2.81 17.84
CA ILE A 169 -2.21 3.98 16.96
C ILE A 169 -2.88 3.60 15.63
N ILE A 170 -3.73 4.49 15.12
CA ILE A 170 -4.26 4.43 13.74
C ILE A 170 -3.59 5.53 12.92
N PHE A 171 -3.05 5.14 11.77
CA PHE A 171 -2.42 6.07 10.81
C PHE A 171 -3.25 6.12 9.53
N LEU A 172 -3.70 7.31 9.17
CA LEU A 172 -4.51 7.60 7.98
C LEU A 172 -3.87 8.74 7.18
N GLU A 173 -4.05 8.70 5.86
CA GLU A 173 -3.68 9.81 4.97
C GLU A 173 -4.86 10.26 4.11
N GLY A 174 -4.83 11.52 3.68
CA GLY A 174 -5.89 12.15 2.92
C GLY A 174 -6.15 11.59 1.52
N TYR A 175 -5.24 10.80 0.96
CA TYR A 175 -5.39 10.19 -0.37
C TYR A 175 -6.57 9.22 -0.52
N LEU A 176 -7.13 8.73 0.59
CA LEU A 176 -8.36 7.91 0.56
C LEU A 176 -9.58 8.70 0.06
N TRP A 177 -9.55 10.03 0.14
CA TRP A 177 -10.62 10.93 -0.29
C TRP A 177 -10.45 11.48 -1.71
N ASP A 178 -9.41 11.07 -2.48
CA ASP A 178 -9.17 11.57 -3.83
C ASP A 178 -10.26 11.18 -4.83
N GLU A 179 -10.98 10.08 -4.60
CA GLU A 179 -12.09 9.61 -5.45
C GLU A 179 -13.48 9.76 -4.78
N GLY A 180 -13.61 10.53 -3.72
CA GLY A 180 -14.85 10.76 -2.98
C GLY A 180 -14.75 10.39 -1.51
N GLU A 181 -15.88 10.09 -0.87
CA GLU A 181 -15.91 9.64 0.52
C GLU A 181 -15.71 8.11 0.57
N PRO A 182 -14.69 7.63 1.31
CA PRO A 182 -14.43 6.21 1.49
C PRO A 182 -15.46 5.52 2.39
#